data_0a886359c50e55516d51237b88ffafff
#
_entry.id   0a886359c50e55516d51237b88ffafff
#
_cell.length_a   1.000
_cell.length_b   1.000
_cell.length_c   1.000
_cell.angle_alpha   90.00
_cell.angle_beta   90.00
_cell.angle_gamma   90.00
#
_symmetry.space_group_name_H-M   'P 1'
#
loop_
_entity.id
_entity.type
_entity.pdbx_description
1 polymer ?
#
loop_
_entity_poly.entity_id
_entity_poly.type
_entity_poly.pdbx_seq_one_letter_code
_entity_poly.pdbx_strand_id
1 'polypeptide(L)'
;MAIDDILRRAPNLDYHEDTPAIDAREFFKVIDSRRSIRQYDATPIPESVVRQCLDAALNAPNSSNLQAWEFHWVRSADKKRALAEACLSQPAATTAAELVVFVARTRTWKDMRARMLTELGRNKMTPATAVAYYEKLIPLVMNQGPLGLVGLAKKFVLFTRGLRTPTPREPTSENDLRVWAVKSCALACENYMLALRATGFDSCPMEGFDSARVRKLLDLPADAVITMVISAGKRARGGVYGPRIRFDPSLFIKEH
;
A
#
# COMPACT_ATOMS: atom_id res chain seq x y z
N MET A 1 -15.20 -9.76 26.52
CA MET A 1 -15.89 -8.96 25.46
C MET A 1 -16.15 -9.89 24.30
N ALA A 2 -17.38 -9.98 23.84
CA ALA A 2 -17.71 -10.78 22.64
C ALA A 2 -17.15 -10.11 21.39
N ILE A 3 -16.82 -10.90 20.35
CA ILE A 3 -16.24 -10.37 19.10
C ILE A 3 -17.16 -9.35 18.44
N ASP A 4 -18.48 -9.58 18.53
CA ASP A 4 -19.48 -8.66 17.96
C ASP A 4 -19.49 -7.28 18.66
N ASP A 5 -19.14 -7.23 19.94
CA ASP A 5 -19.03 -5.97 20.70
C ASP A 5 -17.81 -5.13 20.31
N ILE A 6 -16.72 -5.80 19.85
CA ILE A 6 -15.47 -5.11 19.48
C ILE A 6 -15.69 -4.15 18.31
N LEU A 7 -16.54 -4.52 17.34
CA LEU A 7 -16.79 -3.72 16.14
C LEU A 7 -17.98 -2.75 16.27
N ARG A 8 -18.90 -3.02 17.20
CA ARG A 8 -20.16 -2.26 17.31
C ARG A 8 -20.12 -1.09 18.29
N ARG A 9 -19.17 -1.12 19.23
CA ARG A 9 -19.08 -0.07 20.26
C ARG A 9 -18.04 0.96 19.88
N ALA A 10 -18.48 2.18 19.60
CA ALA A 10 -17.58 3.33 19.55
C ALA A 10 -16.97 3.55 20.94
N PRO A 11 -15.65 3.71 21.07
CA PRO A 11 -15.04 4.06 22.34
C PRO A 11 -15.50 5.47 22.75
N ASN A 12 -15.81 5.65 24.02
CA ASN A 12 -16.02 6.99 24.59
C ASN A 12 -14.65 7.53 24.99
N LEU A 13 -14.05 8.34 24.14
CA LEU A 13 -12.75 8.96 24.36
C LEU A 13 -12.89 10.48 24.24
N ASP A 14 -12.31 11.18 25.19
CA ASP A 14 -12.11 12.64 25.11
C ASP A 14 -10.79 12.91 24.36
N TYR A 15 -10.78 12.58 23.06
CA TYR A 15 -9.67 12.83 22.16
C TYR A 15 -10.14 13.64 20.95
N HIS A 16 -9.48 14.74 20.71
CA HIS A 16 -9.73 15.62 19.58
C HIS A 16 -8.43 15.86 18.82
N GLU A 17 -8.51 15.88 17.52
CA GLU A 17 -7.42 16.22 16.61
C GLU A 17 -7.88 17.36 15.70
N ASP A 18 -7.08 18.42 15.64
CA ASP A 18 -7.38 19.57 14.81
C ASP A 18 -7.31 19.20 13.33
N THR A 19 -8.28 19.67 12.56
CA THR A 19 -8.31 19.51 11.12
C THR A 19 -7.77 20.79 10.45
N PRO A 20 -6.54 20.79 9.88
CA PRO A 20 -5.99 21.96 9.24
C PRO A 20 -6.78 22.33 7.98
N ALA A 21 -6.84 23.61 7.67
CA ALA A 21 -7.39 24.09 6.41
C ALA A 21 -6.48 23.69 5.24
N ILE A 22 -7.08 23.21 4.15
CA ILE A 22 -6.37 22.76 2.96
C ILE A 22 -6.86 23.56 1.75
N ASP A 23 -5.94 24.05 0.91
CA ASP A 23 -6.30 24.61 -0.40
C ASP A 23 -6.65 23.47 -1.37
N ALA A 24 -7.94 23.22 -1.54
CA ALA A 24 -8.46 22.20 -2.43
C ALA A 24 -7.98 22.36 -3.88
N ARG A 25 -7.79 23.60 -4.35
CA ARG A 25 -7.34 23.88 -5.72
C ARG A 25 -5.93 23.34 -5.97
N GLU A 26 -5.02 23.56 -5.04
CA GLU A 26 -3.65 23.04 -5.14
C GLU A 26 -3.63 21.51 -5.09
N PHE A 27 -4.44 20.91 -4.22
CA PHE A 27 -4.57 19.46 -4.17
C PHE A 27 -5.08 18.87 -5.50
N PHE A 28 -6.13 19.43 -6.08
CA PHE A 28 -6.65 18.95 -7.37
C PHE A 28 -5.66 19.20 -8.52
N LYS A 29 -4.86 20.27 -8.50
CA LYS A 29 -3.78 20.45 -9.48
C LYS A 29 -2.76 19.32 -9.44
N VAL A 30 -2.44 18.78 -8.26
CA VAL A 30 -1.55 17.62 -8.12
C VAL A 30 -2.17 16.41 -8.81
N ILE A 31 -3.43 16.08 -8.48
CA ILE A 31 -4.16 14.93 -9.06
C ILE A 31 -4.25 15.08 -10.60
N ASP A 32 -4.65 16.24 -11.08
CA ASP A 32 -4.90 16.48 -12.49
C ASP A 32 -3.62 16.53 -13.32
N SER A 33 -2.51 17.03 -12.74
CA SER A 33 -1.23 17.14 -13.44
C SER A 33 -0.39 15.85 -13.40
N ARG A 34 -0.67 14.91 -12.47
CA ARG A 34 0.04 13.64 -12.42
C ARG A 34 -0.23 12.81 -13.68
N ARG A 35 0.85 12.36 -14.28
CA ARG A 35 0.84 11.47 -15.46
C ARG A 35 1.87 10.36 -15.25
N SER A 36 1.69 9.22 -15.88
CA SER A 36 2.73 8.21 -16.02
C SER A 36 3.79 8.74 -16.98
N ILE A 37 4.93 9.19 -16.43
CA ILE A 37 6.04 9.74 -17.19
C ILE A 37 6.99 8.62 -17.57
N ARG A 38 7.22 8.46 -18.85
CA ARG A 38 7.98 7.34 -19.40
C ARG A 38 9.39 7.70 -19.88
N GLN A 39 9.78 8.95 -19.72
CA GLN A 39 11.13 9.41 -19.97
C GLN A 39 11.44 10.60 -19.08
N TYR A 40 12.59 10.55 -18.42
CA TYR A 40 13.06 11.59 -17.52
C TYR A 40 14.32 12.24 -18.05
N ASP A 41 14.57 13.49 -17.68
CA ASP A 41 15.85 14.14 -17.90
C ASP A 41 16.87 13.75 -16.81
N ALA A 42 18.10 14.26 -16.92
CA ALA A 42 19.19 13.93 -16.00
C ALA A 42 19.12 14.69 -14.65
N THR A 43 18.06 15.44 -14.39
CA THR A 43 17.92 16.20 -13.12
C THR A 43 17.79 15.24 -11.94
N PRO A 44 18.70 15.28 -10.96
CA PRO A 44 18.59 14.44 -9.78
C PRO A 44 17.42 14.86 -8.89
N ILE A 45 16.84 13.91 -8.18
CA ILE A 45 15.90 14.21 -7.09
C ILE A 45 16.71 14.35 -5.80
N PRO A 46 16.59 15.47 -5.05
CA PRO A 46 17.22 15.58 -3.74
C PRO A 46 16.79 14.45 -2.80
N GLU A 47 17.73 13.90 -2.05
CA GLU A 47 17.45 12.79 -1.11
C GLU A 47 16.34 13.14 -0.12
N SER A 48 16.32 14.37 0.39
CA SER A 48 15.29 14.88 1.30
C SER A 48 13.88 14.80 0.69
N VAL A 49 13.75 15.08 -0.61
CA VAL A 49 12.47 14.99 -1.32
C VAL A 49 12.02 13.53 -1.45
N VAL A 50 12.94 12.62 -1.80
CA VAL A 50 12.59 11.19 -1.87
C VAL A 50 12.14 10.67 -0.52
N ARG A 51 12.82 11.03 0.57
CA ARG A 51 12.45 10.66 1.94
C ARG A 51 11.08 11.21 2.31
N GLN A 52 10.85 12.50 2.07
CA GLN A 52 9.54 13.12 2.30
C GLN A 52 8.40 12.42 1.54
N CYS A 53 8.65 12.00 0.29
CA CYS A 53 7.66 11.25 -0.48
C CYS A 53 7.44 9.82 0.06
N LEU A 54 8.50 9.17 0.56
CA LEU A 54 8.37 7.87 1.23
C LEU A 54 7.62 7.98 2.56
N ASP A 55 7.84 9.05 3.32
CA ASP A 55 7.10 9.34 4.55
C ASP A 55 5.60 9.57 4.24
N ALA A 56 5.30 10.28 3.15
CA ALA A 56 3.91 10.41 2.67
C ALA A 56 3.28 9.06 2.32
N ALA A 57 4.05 8.13 1.73
CA ALA A 57 3.58 6.77 1.46
C ALA A 57 3.26 5.99 2.75
N LEU A 58 4.05 6.17 3.82
CA LEU A 58 3.79 5.53 5.12
C LEU A 58 2.48 5.99 5.76
N ASN A 59 2.01 7.21 5.43
CA ASN A 59 0.74 7.75 5.91
C ASN A 59 -0.50 7.20 5.17
N ALA A 60 -0.32 6.29 4.21
CA ALA A 60 -1.44 5.70 3.50
C ALA A 60 -2.36 4.90 4.44
N PRO A 61 -3.69 4.99 4.27
CA PRO A 61 -4.60 4.16 5.03
C PRO A 61 -4.35 2.68 4.70
N ASN A 62 -4.45 1.84 5.73
CA ASN A 62 -4.26 0.41 5.55
C ASN A 62 -5.13 -0.38 6.52
N SER A 63 -5.51 -1.57 6.11
CA SER A 63 -6.42 -2.40 6.88
C SER A 63 -5.84 -2.76 8.25
N SER A 64 -6.59 -2.44 9.30
CA SER A 64 -6.20 -2.70 10.70
C SER A 64 -4.89 -2.04 11.13
N ASN A 65 -4.42 -1.03 10.42
CA ASN A 65 -3.13 -0.39 10.63
C ASN A 65 -1.95 -1.39 10.79
N LEU A 66 -2.03 -2.52 10.07
CA LEU A 66 -0.99 -3.56 10.13
C LEU A 66 0.21 -3.27 9.24
N GLN A 67 0.15 -2.22 8.44
CA GLN A 67 1.28 -1.70 7.66
C GLN A 67 2.07 -2.82 6.95
N ALA A 68 1.33 -3.68 6.26
CA ALA A 68 1.86 -4.88 5.62
C ALA A 68 2.60 -4.56 4.31
N TRP A 69 3.59 -3.69 4.38
CA TRP A 69 4.39 -3.22 3.26
C TRP A 69 5.85 -2.99 3.61
N GLU A 70 6.67 -2.93 2.57
CA GLU A 70 8.06 -2.48 2.59
C GLU A 70 8.32 -1.66 1.33
N PHE A 71 9.14 -0.61 1.44
CA PHE A 71 9.53 0.23 0.31
C PHE A 71 11.03 0.11 0.12
N HIS A 72 11.45 -0.56 -0.95
CA HIS A 72 12.85 -0.78 -1.27
C HIS A 72 13.35 0.31 -2.22
N TRP A 73 13.97 1.34 -1.67
CA TRP A 73 14.62 2.38 -2.45
C TRP A 73 15.97 1.89 -2.96
N VAL A 74 16.07 1.67 -4.27
CA VAL A 74 17.27 1.13 -4.91
C VAL A 74 18.24 2.26 -5.22
N ARG A 75 19.35 2.36 -4.46
CA ARG A 75 20.28 3.49 -4.54
C ARG A 75 21.55 3.21 -5.36
N SER A 76 22.13 2.01 -5.29
CA SER A 76 23.36 1.71 -6.01
C SER A 76 23.15 1.64 -7.53
N ALA A 77 24.09 2.18 -8.29
CA ALA A 77 24.02 2.21 -9.75
C ALA A 77 23.87 0.81 -10.36
N ASP A 78 24.57 -0.18 -9.82
CA ASP A 78 24.50 -1.55 -10.32
C ASP A 78 23.14 -2.17 -10.10
N LYS A 79 22.55 -1.98 -8.89
CA LYS A 79 21.18 -2.46 -8.61
C LYS A 79 20.13 -1.70 -9.40
N LYS A 80 20.31 -0.38 -9.63
CA LYS A 80 19.41 0.39 -10.52
C LYS A 80 19.42 -0.17 -11.95
N ARG A 81 20.59 -0.47 -12.50
CA ARG A 81 20.70 -1.11 -13.83
C ARG A 81 20.01 -2.46 -13.88
N ALA A 82 20.32 -3.33 -12.93
CA ALA A 82 19.71 -4.66 -12.85
C ALA A 82 18.18 -4.60 -12.66
N LEU A 83 17.69 -3.63 -11.88
CA LEU A 83 16.26 -3.42 -11.72
C LEU A 83 15.61 -2.89 -13.01
N ALA A 84 16.27 -1.98 -13.73
CA ALA A 84 15.79 -1.49 -15.02
C ALA A 84 15.72 -2.62 -16.06
N GLU A 85 16.71 -3.50 -16.10
CA GLU A 85 16.67 -4.72 -16.94
C GLU A 85 15.50 -5.63 -16.54
N ALA A 86 15.29 -5.85 -15.24
CA ALA A 86 14.15 -6.63 -14.76
C ALA A 86 12.81 -5.97 -15.10
N CYS A 87 12.77 -4.65 -15.28
CA CYS A 87 11.63 -3.88 -15.79
C CYS A 87 11.59 -3.81 -17.32
N LEU A 88 12.13 -4.83 -18.01
CA LEU A 88 12.15 -4.97 -19.49
C LEU A 88 12.87 -3.82 -20.20
N SER A 89 13.83 -3.19 -19.54
CA SER A 89 14.60 -2.04 -20.04
C SER A 89 13.74 -0.92 -20.61
N GLN A 90 12.50 -0.78 -20.14
CA GLN A 90 11.61 0.29 -20.60
C GLN A 90 12.15 1.68 -20.23
N PRO A 91 11.96 2.70 -21.07
CA PRO A 91 12.54 4.03 -20.85
C PRO A 91 12.19 4.63 -19.47
N ALA A 92 11.01 4.34 -18.93
CA ALA A 92 10.61 4.76 -17.60
C ALA A 92 11.56 4.24 -16.50
N ALA A 93 12.16 3.07 -16.68
CA ALA A 93 13.12 2.51 -15.72
C ALA A 93 14.56 2.96 -16.02
N THR A 94 14.96 2.97 -17.30
CA THR A 94 16.35 3.25 -17.68
C THR A 94 16.75 4.72 -17.58
N THR A 95 15.80 5.65 -17.67
CA THR A 95 16.04 7.09 -17.55
C THR A 95 15.70 7.65 -16.15
N ALA A 96 15.17 6.81 -15.25
CA ALA A 96 14.75 7.27 -13.92
C ALA A 96 15.93 7.75 -13.06
N ALA A 97 15.76 8.89 -12.39
CA ALA A 97 16.66 9.33 -11.34
C ALA A 97 16.59 8.38 -10.15
N GLU A 98 15.37 7.96 -9.78
CA GLU A 98 15.14 7.05 -8.65
C GLU A 98 14.19 5.90 -9.00
N LEU A 99 14.44 4.74 -8.38
CA LEU A 99 13.61 3.55 -8.49
C LEU A 99 13.25 3.04 -7.08
N VAL A 100 11.96 2.87 -6.82
CA VAL A 100 11.46 2.31 -5.56
C VAL A 100 10.56 1.11 -5.86
N VAL A 101 10.83 -0.02 -5.20
CA VAL A 101 10.01 -1.23 -5.30
C VAL A 101 9.09 -1.29 -4.10
N PHE A 102 7.79 -1.26 -4.34
CA PHE A 102 6.76 -1.37 -3.31
C PHE A 102 6.37 -2.84 -3.17
N VAL A 103 6.54 -3.35 -1.96
CA VAL A 103 6.36 -4.77 -1.65
C VAL A 103 5.30 -4.93 -0.58
N ALA A 104 4.25 -5.68 -0.88
CA ALA A 104 3.27 -6.11 0.10
C ALA A 104 3.76 -7.38 0.83
N ARG A 105 3.50 -7.47 2.14
CA ARG A 105 3.96 -8.55 3.02
C ARG A 105 2.75 -9.28 3.61
N THR A 106 2.53 -10.51 3.18
CA THR A 106 1.32 -11.27 3.58
C THR A 106 1.41 -11.91 4.96
N ARG A 107 2.63 -12.10 5.49
CA ARG A 107 2.85 -12.83 6.76
C ARG A 107 3.37 -11.99 7.91
N THR A 108 3.70 -10.71 7.70
CA THR A 108 4.19 -9.80 8.74
C THR A 108 3.12 -9.39 9.77
N TRP A 109 1.86 -9.73 9.52
CA TRP A 109 0.76 -9.33 10.39
C TRP A 109 0.94 -9.73 11.87
N LYS A 110 1.66 -10.83 12.16
CA LYS A 110 1.95 -11.27 13.55
C LYS A 110 2.85 -10.27 14.26
N ASP A 111 3.94 -9.88 13.60
CA ASP A 111 4.92 -8.95 14.15
C ASP A 111 4.33 -7.54 14.25
N MET A 112 3.60 -7.11 13.21
CA MET A 112 2.93 -5.81 13.21
C MET A 112 1.84 -5.73 14.27
N ARG A 113 1.08 -6.81 14.48
CA ARG A 113 0.13 -6.93 15.58
C ARG A 113 0.83 -6.81 16.95
N ALA A 114 1.96 -7.47 17.15
CA ALA A 114 2.70 -7.38 18.40
C ALA A 114 3.21 -5.95 18.65
N ARG A 115 3.72 -5.27 17.62
CA ARG A 115 4.09 -3.85 17.67
C ARG A 115 2.90 -2.97 18.02
N MET A 116 1.75 -3.17 17.36
CA MET A 116 0.53 -2.41 17.66
C MET A 116 0.09 -2.57 19.12
N LEU A 117 0.10 -3.79 19.67
CA LEU A 117 -0.21 -4.00 21.08
C LEU A 117 0.77 -3.30 22.02
N THR A 118 2.06 -3.25 21.66
CA THR A 118 3.07 -2.50 22.42
C THR A 118 2.76 -1.00 22.40
N GLU A 119 2.47 -0.42 21.25
CA GLU A 119 2.16 1.02 21.13
C GLU A 119 0.85 1.37 21.84
N LEU A 120 -0.19 0.53 21.69
CA LEU A 120 -1.44 0.70 22.41
C LEU A 120 -1.25 0.63 23.93
N GLY A 121 -0.37 -0.26 24.43
CA GLY A 121 -0.06 -0.36 25.85
C GLY A 121 0.69 0.84 26.43
N ARG A 122 1.39 1.60 25.59
CA ARG A 122 2.07 2.87 25.97
C ARG A 122 1.09 4.04 26.12
N ASN A 123 -0.06 3.98 25.46
CA ASN A 123 -1.03 5.06 25.46
C ASN A 123 -2.12 4.79 26.51
N LYS A 124 -2.15 5.59 27.57
CA LYS A 124 -3.15 5.48 28.66
C LYS A 124 -4.59 5.72 28.20
N MET A 125 -4.81 6.38 27.07
CA MET A 125 -6.12 6.62 26.47
C MET A 125 -6.62 5.48 25.61
N THR A 126 -5.85 4.39 25.44
CA THR A 126 -6.21 3.26 24.59
C THR A 126 -7.48 2.56 25.10
N PRO A 127 -8.55 2.47 24.30
CA PRO A 127 -9.75 1.77 24.71
C PRO A 127 -9.53 0.25 24.76
N ALA A 128 -10.15 -0.42 25.74
CA ALA A 128 -10.08 -1.87 25.86
C ALA A 128 -10.58 -2.62 24.60
N THR A 129 -11.48 -2.00 23.83
CA THR A 129 -11.96 -2.51 22.53
C THR A 129 -10.83 -2.58 21.50
N ALA A 130 -9.93 -1.59 21.45
CA ALA A 130 -8.79 -1.59 20.53
C ALA A 130 -7.80 -2.69 20.90
N VAL A 131 -7.51 -2.88 22.18
CA VAL A 131 -6.65 -3.98 22.65
C VAL A 131 -7.27 -5.33 22.27
N ALA A 132 -8.56 -5.54 22.59
CA ALA A 132 -9.27 -6.77 22.26
C ALA A 132 -9.34 -7.03 20.75
N TYR A 133 -9.38 -5.99 19.91
CA TYR A 133 -9.33 -6.10 18.47
C TYR A 133 -8.03 -6.79 18.01
N TYR A 134 -6.87 -6.29 18.46
CA TYR A 134 -5.59 -6.89 18.09
C TYR A 134 -5.32 -8.22 18.80
N GLU A 135 -5.78 -8.41 20.03
CA GLU A 135 -5.57 -9.66 20.76
C GLU A 135 -6.40 -10.82 20.21
N LYS A 136 -7.67 -10.57 19.87
CA LYS A 136 -8.65 -11.63 19.57
C LYS A 136 -9.05 -11.66 18.10
N LEU A 137 -9.43 -10.50 17.52
CA LEU A 137 -10.01 -10.48 16.18
C LEU A 137 -8.95 -10.64 15.11
N ILE A 138 -7.82 -9.94 15.19
CA ILE A 138 -6.77 -10.04 14.16
C ILE A 138 -6.23 -11.47 14.01
N PRO A 139 -5.86 -12.22 15.07
CA PRO A 139 -5.43 -13.60 14.92
C PRO A 139 -6.51 -14.50 14.31
N LEU A 140 -7.76 -14.30 14.68
CA LEU A 140 -8.89 -15.07 14.13
C LEU A 140 -9.06 -14.82 12.63
N VAL A 141 -8.94 -13.58 12.19
CA VAL A 141 -9.13 -13.18 10.80
C VAL A 141 -7.93 -13.57 9.95
N MET A 142 -6.70 -13.25 10.40
CA MET A 142 -5.50 -13.35 9.57
C MET A 142 -4.89 -14.77 9.53
N ASN A 143 -5.11 -15.61 10.54
CA ASN A 143 -4.52 -16.94 10.59
C ASN A 143 -5.21 -17.90 9.62
N GLN A 144 -4.45 -18.43 8.64
CA GLN A 144 -4.94 -19.45 7.69
C GLN A 144 -4.54 -20.88 8.10
N GLY A 145 -3.68 -21.01 9.12
CA GLY A 145 -3.14 -22.29 9.57
C GLY A 145 -2.16 -22.96 8.60
N PRO A 146 -1.58 -24.09 9.01
CA PRO A 146 -0.75 -24.89 8.12
C PRO A 146 -1.54 -25.32 6.88
N LEU A 147 -0.94 -25.20 5.70
CA LEU A 147 -1.55 -25.60 4.42
C LEU A 147 -2.93 -25.00 4.14
N GLY A 148 -3.32 -23.92 4.83
CA GLY A 148 -4.62 -23.29 4.64
C GLY A 148 -5.81 -24.03 5.29
N LEU A 149 -5.59 -25.05 6.12
CA LEU A 149 -6.66 -25.86 6.73
C LEU A 149 -7.57 -25.03 7.64
N VAL A 150 -7.01 -24.09 8.41
CA VAL A 150 -7.81 -23.17 9.24
C VAL A 150 -8.64 -22.24 8.35
N GLY A 151 -8.09 -21.79 7.23
CA GLY A 151 -8.81 -20.98 6.25
C GLY A 151 -10.02 -21.72 5.67
N LEU A 152 -9.86 -22.98 5.31
CA LEU A 152 -10.95 -23.82 4.80
C LEU A 152 -12.06 -24.01 5.85
N ALA A 153 -11.70 -24.32 7.09
CA ALA A 153 -12.65 -24.43 8.19
C ALA A 153 -13.40 -23.10 8.43
N LYS A 154 -12.67 -21.98 8.42
CA LYS A 154 -13.27 -20.64 8.51
C LYS A 154 -14.27 -20.38 7.39
N LYS A 155 -13.94 -20.73 6.15
CA LYS A 155 -14.83 -20.54 5.00
C LYS A 155 -16.19 -21.20 5.23
N PHE A 156 -16.20 -22.41 5.75
CA PHE A 156 -17.44 -23.13 6.09
C PHE A 156 -18.23 -22.43 7.21
N VAL A 157 -17.55 -22.07 8.32
CA VAL A 157 -18.17 -21.37 9.45
C VAL A 157 -18.73 -20.00 9.03
N LEU A 158 -17.98 -19.25 8.25
CA LEU A 158 -18.41 -17.93 7.76
C LEU A 158 -19.56 -18.04 6.76
N PHE A 159 -19.60 -19.11 5.96
CA PHE A 159 -20.72 -19.39 5.07
C PHE A 159 -22.01 -19.64 5.89
N THR A 160 -21.99 -20.57 6.82
CA THR A 160 -23.17 -20.93 7.64
C THR A 160 -23.66 -19.77 8.51
N ARG A 161 -22.75 -19.06 9.17
CA ARG A 161 -23.07 -17.85 9.94
C ARG A 161 -23.70 -16.77 9.07
N GLY A 162 -23.16 -16.56 7.88
CA GLY A 162 -23.60 -15.53 6.96
C GLY A 162 -24.96 -15.77 6.31
N LEU A 163 -25.56 -16.96 6.50
CA LEU A 163 -26.94 -17.20 6.13
C LEU A 163 -27.95 -16.50 7.07
N ARG A 164 -27.51 -16.15 8.28
CA ARG A 164 -28.37 -15.57 9.33
C ARG A 164 -27.94 -14.16 9.77
N THR A 165 -26.63 -13.86 9.71
CA THR A 165 -26.09 -12.59 10.19
C THR A 165 -25.08 -12.02 9.22
N PRO A 166 -25.01 -10.68 9.01
CA PRO A 166 -23.96 -10.04 8.24
C PRO A 166 -22.60 -10.48 8.77
N THR A 167 -21.77 -11.07 7.91
CA THR A 167 -20.51 -11.70 8.30
C THR A 167 -19.45 -11.41 7.23
N PRO A 168 -18.25 -10.91 7.61
CA PRO A 168 -17.13 -10.79 6.68
C PRO A 168 -16.79 -12.15 6.08
N ARG A 169 -16.61 -12.23 4.76
CA ARG A 169 -16.36 -13.50 4.07
C ARG A 169 -14.87 -13.80 3.89
N GLU A 170 -14.03 -12.80 4.01
CA GLU A 170 -12.58 -12.85 3.75
C GLU A 170 -11.80 -12.20 4.90
N PRO A 171 -10.51 -12.60 5.08
CA PRO A 171 -9.73 -13.58 4.32
C PRO A 171 -9.92 -15.03 4.82
N THR A 172 -9.98 -15.98 3.89
CA THR A 172 -10.06 -17.43 4.16
C THR A 172 -8.97 -18.22 3.42
N SER A 173 -8.11 -17.55 2.68
CA SER A 173 -7.04 -18.16 1.89
C SER A 173 -5.79 -17.27 1.85
N GLU A 174 -4.66 -17.84 1.43
CA GLU A 174 -3.44 -17.07 1.15
C GLU A 174 -3.66 -16.05 0.01
N ASN A 175 -4.51 -16.37 -0.96
CA ASN A 175 -4.86 -15.43 -2.02
C ASN A 175 -5.63 -14.22 -1.49
N ASP A 176 -6.54 -14.42 -0.53
CA ASP A 176 -7.25 -13.31 0.10
C ASP A 176 -6.28 -12.42 0.89
N LEU A 177 -5.30 -13.02 1.59
CA LEU A 177 -4.24 -12.27 2.27
C LEU A 177 -3.37 -11.50 1.28
N ARG A 178 -3.08 -12.08 0.11
CA ARG A 178 -2.37 -11.39 -0.96
C ARG A 178 -3.13 -10.17 -1.45
N VAL A 179 -4.42 -10.32 -1.75
CA VAL A 179 -5.29 -9.22 -2.17
C VAL A 179 -5.37 -8.14 -1.08
N TRP A 180 -5.55 -8.55 0.17
CA TRP A 180 -5.58 -7.64 1.32
C TRP A 180 -4.31 -6.80 1.45
N ALA A 181 -3.12 -7.42 1.38
CA ALA A 181 -1.85 -6.73 1.53
C ALA A 181 -1.55 -5.81 0.34
N VAL A 182 -1.82 -6.28 -0.90
CA VAL A 182 -1.61 -5.50 -2.13
C VAL A 182 -2.51 -4.28 -2.17
N LYS A 183 -3.78 -4.38 -1.76
CA LYS A 183 -4.68 -3.21 -1.69
C LYS A 183 -4.09 -2.11 -0.80
N SER A 184 -3.61 -2.45 0.38
CA SER A 184 -2.98 -1.49 1.30
C SER A 184 -1.70 -0.89 0.71
N CYS A 185 -0.83 -1.72 0.13
CA CYS A 185 0.40 -1.26 -0.49
C CYS A 185 0.16 -0.38 -1.72
N ALA A 186 -0.89 -0.64 -2.50
CA ALA A 186 -1.27 0.20 -3.65
C ALA A 186 -1.70 1.62 -3.24
N LEU A 187 -2.35 1.78 -2.09
CA LEU A 187 -2.65 3.10 -1.52
C LEU A 187 -1.37 3.87 -1.17
N ALA A 188 -0.36 3.18 -0.63
CA ALA A 188 0.95 3.78 -0.37
C ALA A 188 1.67 4.18 -1.68
N CYS A 189 1.54 3.39 -2.74
CA CYS A 189 2.05 3.74 -4.07
C CYS A 189 1.44 5.05 -4.58
N GLU A 190 0.11 5.22 -4.45
CA GLU A 190 -0.54 6.45 -4.90
C GLU A 190 -0.11 7.66 -4.08
N ASN A 191 -0.05 7.56 -2.73
CA ASN A 191 0.47 8.63 -1.90
C ASN A 191 1.89 9.06 -2.30
N TYR A 192 2.78 8.08 -2.57
CA TYR A 192 4.15 8.36 -3.04
C TYR A 192 4.15 9.13 -4.37
N MET A 193 3.34 8.71 -5.33
CA MET A 193 3.24 9.34 -6.64
C MET A 193 2.66 10.76 -6.59
N LEU A 194 1.66 10.99 -5.73
CA LEU A 194 1.08 12.32 -5.51
C LEU A 194 2.07 13.24 -4.81
N ALA A 195 2.81 12.74 -3.81
CA ALA A 195 3.85 13.50 -3.12
C ALA A 195 4.99 13.90 -4.07
N LEU A 196 5.45 13.00 -4.95
CA LEU A 196 6.41 13.34 -6.01
C LEU A 196 5.86 14.45 -6.91
N ARG A 197 4.59 14.35 -7.32
CA ARG A 197 4.00 15.39 -8.16
C ARG A 197 3.90 16.74 -7.43
N ALA A 198 3.53 16.72 -6.16
CA ALA A 198 3.45 17.93 -5.32
C ALA A 198 4.81 18.62 -5.13
N THR A 199 5.89 17.84 -5.07
CA THR A 199 7.27 18.34 -4.94
C THR A 199 7.94 18.69 -6.27
N GLY A 200 7.18 18.66 -7.39
CA GLY A 200 7.66 19.07 -8.72
C GLY A 200 8.39 17.99 -9.52
N PHE A 201 8.33 16.75 -9.06
CA PHE A 201 8.82 15.56 -9.78
C PHE A 201 7.67 14.74 -10.32
N ASP A 202 7.99 13.78 -11.16
CA ASP A 202 7.03 12.90 -11.80
C ASP A 202 7.40 11.43 -11.56
N SER A 203 6.44 10.54 -11.84
CA SER A 203 6.62 9.12 -11.64
C SER A 203 5.94 8.29 -12.73
N CYS A 204 6.31 7.01 -12.80
CA CYS A 204 5.58 6.00 -13.54
C CYS A 204 5.48 4.71 -12.71
N PRO A 205 4.25 4.29 -12.35
CA PRO A 205 4.05 2.95 -11.80
C PRO A 205 4.22 1.93 -12.91
N MET A 206 5.01 0.90 -12.64
CA MET A 206 5.30 -0.19 -13.56
C MET A 206 4.88 -1.52 -12.93
N GLU A 207 4.08 -2.28 -13.67
CA GLU A 207 3.72 -3.67 -13.33
C GLU A 207 4.35 -4.67 -14.33
N GLY A 208 4.87 -4.16 -15.47
CA GLY A 208 5.62 -4.93 -16.45
C GLY A 208 7.07 -5.14 -16.00
N PHE A 209 7.30 -6.14 -15.15
CA PHE A 209 8.63 -6.53 -14.68
C PHE A 209 8.74 -8.05 -14.47
N ASP A 210 9.96 -8.57 -14.53
CA ASP A 210 10.27 -9.94 -14.14
C ASP A 210 10.34 -10.05 -12.61
N SER A 211 9.27 -10.54 -12.01
CA SER A 211 9.14 -10.63 -10.54
C SER A 211 10.19 -11.57 -9.92
N ALA A 212 10.64 -12.60 -10.62
CA ALA A 212 11.66 -13.53 -10.12
C ALA A 212 13.03 -12.84 -10.02
N ARG A 213 13.39 -12.05 -11.04
CA ARG A 213 14.63 -11.26 -11.05
C ARG A 213 14.61 -10.17 -9.98
N VAL A 214 13.51 -9.42 -9.85
CA VAL A 214 13.38 -8.39 -8.81
C VAL A 214 13.46 -9.00 -7.42
N ARG A 215 12.77 -10.12 -7.19
CA ARG A 215 12.83 -10.86 -5.92
C ARG A 215 14.27 -11.27 -5.56
N LYS A 216 15.02 -11.83 -6.52
CA LYS A 216 16.42 -12.21 -6.32
C LYS A 216 17.32 -11.01 -6.09
N LEU A 217 17.16 -9.91 -6.83
CA LEU A 217 17.95 -8.70 -6.71
C LEU A 217 17.88 -8.07 -5.34
N LEU A 218 16.67 -8.12 -4.71
CA LEU A 218 16.38 -7.49 -3.42
C LEU A 218 16.34 -8.49 -2.27
N ASP A 219 16.63 -9.77 -2.51
CA ASP A 219 16.56 -10.85 -1.51
C ASP A 219 15.22 -10.87 -0.77
N LEU A 220 14.13 -10.80 -1.52
CA LEU A 220 12.79 -10.71 -0.93
C LEU A 220 12.33 -12.08 -0.39
N PRO A 221 11.74 -12.12 0.81
CA PRO A 221 11.24 -13.36 1.41
C PRO A 221 10.03 -13.92 0.64
N ALA A 222 9.74 -15.19 0.89
CA ALA A 222 8.70 -15.94 0.15
C ALA A 222 7.30 -15.33 0.23
N ASP A 223 6.98 -14.64 1.33
CA ASP A 223 5.68 -13.98 1.54
C ASP A 223 5.57 -12.57 0.91
N ALA A 224 6.66 -12.08 0.33
CA ALA A 224 6.67 -10.79 -0.34
C ALA A 224 5.92 -10.84 -1.67
N VAL A 225 5.10 -9.85 -1.94
CA VAL A 225 4.42 -9.63 -3.21
C VAL A 225 4.82 -8.27 -3.74
N ILE A 226 5.53 -8.24 -4.87
CA ILE A 226 5.88 -6.97 -5.49
C ILE A 226 4.60 -6.36 -6.04
N THR A 227 4.20 -5.21 -5.46
CA THR A 227 2.98 -4.51 -5.87
C THR A 227 3.24 -3.68 -7.11
N MET A 228 4.27 -2.84 -7.08
CA MET A 228 4.69 -1.99 -8.19
C MET A 228 6.18 -1.68 -8.09
N VAL A 229 6.82 -1.44 -9.24
CA VAL A 229 8.09 -0.71 -9.31
C VAL A 229 7.75 0.70 -9.75
N ILE A 230 8.10 1.71 -8.96
CA ILE A 230 7.83 3.11 -9.28
C ILE A 230 9.14 3.79 -9.65
N SER A 231 9.20 4.27 -10.87
CA SER A 231 10.26 5.14 -11.34
C SER A 231 9.92 6.60 -11.04
N ALA A 232 10.92 7.40 -10.72
CA ALA A 232 10.79 8.82 -10.43
C ALA A 232 11.90 9.65 -11.06
N GLY A 233 11.57 10.88 -11.44
CA GLY A 233 12.50 11.81 -12.07
C GLY A 233 11.83 13.13 -12.47
N LYS A 234 12.61 14.01 -13.07
CA LYS A 234 12.09 15.20 -13.71
C LYS A 234 11.61 14.85 -15.11
N ARG A 235 10.40 15.23 -15.48
CA ARG A 235 9.80 14.97 -16.79
C ARG A 235 10.66 15.53 -17.92
N ALA A 236 11.11 14.66 -18.83
CA ALA A 236 11.75 15.07 -20.08
C ALA A 236 10.71 15.60 -21.09
N ARG A 237 11.17 16.40 -22.05
CA ARG A 237 10.37 16.77 -23.22
C ARG A 237 10.04 15.48 -23.99
N GLY A 238 8.77 15.13 -24.16
CA GLY A 238 8.35 13.86 -24.75
C GLY A 238 8.19 12.71 -23.77
N GLY A 239 8.38 12.92 -22.48
CA GLY A 239 8.16 11.90 -21.43
C GLY A 239 6.68 11.48 -21.27
N VAL A 240 5.75 12.21 -21.88
CA VAL A 240 4.32 11.86 -22.00
C VAL A 240 4.03 11.46 -23.43
N TYR A 241 3.54 10.25 -23.64
CA TYR A 241 3.35 9.68 -24.99
C TYR A 241 2.06 10.08 -25.70
N GLY A 242 1.23 10.91 -25.07
CA GLY A 242 -0.02 11.37 -25.69
C GLY A 242 -0.95 12.10 -24.71
N PRO A 243 -2.10 12.56 -25.15
CA PRO A 243 -3.10 13.19 -24.29
C PRO A 243 -3.63 12.21 -23.25
N ARG A 244 -4.22 12.75 -22.16
CA ARG A 244 -4.91 11.92 -21.17
C ARG A 244 -6.19 11.36 -21.78
N ILE A 245 -6.35 10.05 -21.72
CA ILE A 245 -7.58 9.37 -22.09
C ILE A 245 -8.30 8.96 -20.82
N ARG A 246 -9.58 9.30 -20.68
CA ARG A 246 -10.52 8.80 -19.68
C ARG A 246 -11.84 8.52 -20.38
N PHE A 247 -12.45 7.42 -20.01
CA PHE A 247 -13.78 7.08 -20.50
C PHE A 247 -14.85 7.87 -19.77
N ASP A 248 -16.07 7.82 -20.27
CA ASP A 248 -17.22 8.50 -19.67
C ASP A 248 -17.40 8.04 -18.21
N PRO A 249 -17.53 8.97 -17.25
CA PRO A 249 -17.70 8.62 -15.85
C PRO A 249 -18.89 7.70 -15.55
N SER A 250 -19.97 7.78 -16.34
CA SER A 250 -21.16 6.93 -16.18
C SER A 250 -20.89 5.44 -16.32
N LEU A 251 -19.80 5.06 -17.00
CA LEU A 251 -19.36 3.67 -17.08
C LEU A 251 -18.89 3.13 -15.71
N PHE A 252 -18.45 3.99 -14.81
CA PHE A 252 -17.81 3.61 -13.56
C PHE A 252 -18.57 4.06 -12.31
N ILE A 253 -19.23 5.22 -12.38
CA ILE A 253 -20.02 5.78 -11.28
C ILE A 253 -21.44 5.26 -11.41
N LYS A 254 -21.89 4.54 -10.39
CA LYS A 254 -23.25 4.01 -10.30
C LYS A 254 -23.92 4.57 -9.05
N GLU A 255 -25.05 5.23 -9.25
CA GLU A 255 -25.89 5.75 -8.18
C GLU A 255 -26.99 4.72 -7.87
N HIS A 256 -27.26 4.48 -6.58
CA HIS A 256 -28.24 3.51 -6.08
C HIS A 256 -29.17 4.12 -5.06
#